data_66aef864528516927a372bf45d9942a0
#
_entry.id   66aef864528516927a372bf45d9942a0
#
_cell.length_a   1.000
_cell.length_b   1.000
_cell.length_c   1.000
_cell.angle_alpha   90.00
_cell.angle_beta   90.00
_cell.angle_gamma   90.00
#
_symmetry.space_group_name_H-M   'P 1'
#
loop_
_entity.id
_entity.type
_entity.pdbx_description
1 polymer ?
#
loop_
_entity_poly.entity_id
_entity_poly.type
_entity_poly.pdbx_seq_one_letter_code
_entity_poly.pdbx_strand_id
1 'polypeptide(L)'
;MNPSAEHWLDALRKLDTNGTVRIMNVCGGHERSISMAGLRSALPDNIELVPGPGCPVCICPEEDVYEAMQLALHEDIILVAFGDMLRVPVNVPKREPRSLEQARAAGGDIRPIASPTEAVRIARDNPSRKVVFFAAGFETTTAPVASMLAQGVPDNLLVLLSGRLTWPAVAMLLDSGEPGFQALIAPGHVATVMGPEEWQFVVDKHGIPAAVAGFRPDTLLAAMYSVLRQLADGRPFLDNCYPEVVRPGGNREARRQIDKVMQVTDANWRGIGIIPKSGYTLREEYAAHDARKVFPSYADDSRKRVGEMPPGCDCAKVVLGKAYPNECRLYGLACTPRKPVGPCMVSDEGACRIWWSAGHRDNKWEGRKSP
;
A
#
# COMPACT_ATOMS: atom_id res chain seq x y z
N MET A 1 4.82 3.18 32.11
CA MET A 1 3.49 3.15 31.45
C MET A 1 3.54 4.17 30.32
N ASN A 2 3.17 3.80 29.12
CA ASN A 2 3.07 4.77 28.03
C ASN A 2 1.93 5.75 28.32
N PRO A 3 2.08 7.07 28.00
CA PRO A 3 1.01 8.04 28.17
C PRO A 3 -0.26 7.64 27.42
N SER A 4 -1.43 7.99 27.95
CA SER A 4 -2.72 7.68 27.33
C SER A 4 -2.97 8.53 26.06
N ALA A 5 -3.94 8.12 25.25
CA ALA A 5 -4.38 8.93 24.10
C ALA A 5 -4.86 10.32 24.52
N GLU A 6 -5.56 10.43 25.66
CA GLU A 6 -6.02 11.71 26.21
C GLU A 6 -4.86 12.64 26.57
N HIS A 7 -3.80 12.09 27.19
CA HIS A 7 -2.58 12.85 27.48
C HIS A 7 -1.98 13.48 26.22
N TRP A 8 -1.88 12.71 25.15
CA TRP A 8 -1.33 13.21 23.90
C TRP A 8 -2.23 14.22 23.21
N LEU A 9 -3.55 14.04 23.25
CA LEU A 9 -4.50 15.03 22.74
C LEU A 9 -4.39 16.37 23.48
N ASP A 10 -4.27 16.32 24.80
CA ASP A 10 -4.09 17.53 25.61
C ASP A 10 -2.74 18.20 25.35
N ALA A 11 -1.69 17.42 25.10
CA ALA A 11 -0.39 17.95 24.71
C ALA A 11 -0.45 18.61 23.31
N LEU A 12 -1.13 17.98 22.35
CA LEU A 12 -1.33 18.52 21.00
C LEU A 12 -2.11 19.83 20.99
N ARG A 13 -3.16 19.96 21.82
CA ARG A 13 -3.96 21.18 21.95
C ARG A 13 -3.17 22.37 22.52
N LYS A 14 -2.09 22.10 23.24
CA LYS A 14 -1.21 23.12 23.85
C LYS A 14 -0.05 23.52 22.96
N LEU A 15 0.19 22.78 21.86
CA LEU A 15 1.22 23.13 20.91
C LEU A 15 0.74 24.33 20.06
N ASP A 16 1.56 25.37 20.05
CA ASP A 16 1.38 26.49 19.13
C ASP A 16 2.04 26.12 17.80
N THR A 17 1.22 25.91 16.79
CA THR A 17 1.68 25.66 15.42
C THR A 17 1.27 26.85 14.56
N ASN A 18 2.23 27.49 13.92
CA ASN A 18 1.97 28.61 13.02
C ASN A 18 1.20 28.15 11.77
N GLY A 19 -0.12 28.43 11.73
CA GLY A 19 -0.97 28.12 10.58
C GLY A 19 -1.40 26.63 10.50
N THR A 20 -1.91 26.23 9.34
CA THR A 20 -2.35 24.85 9.10
C THR A 20 -1.15 23.96 8.80
N VAL A 21 -1.04 22.85 9.52
CA VAL A 21 -0.03 21.82 9.32
C VAL A 21 -0.66 20.56 8.75
N ARG A 22 -0.16 20.13 7.60
CA ARG A 22 -0.57 18.87 6.96
C ARG A 22 0.44 17.78 7.27
N ILE A 23 0.00 16.69 7.85
CA ILE A 23 0.79 15.51 8.20
C ILE A 23 0.42 14.38 7.24
N MET A 24 1.36 13.91 6.43
CA MET A 24 1.15 12.74 5.59
C MET A 24 1.30 11.47 6.40
N ASN A 25 0.32 10.58 6.28
CA ASN A 25 0.34 9.25 6.86
C ASN A 25 0.57 8.19 5.77
N VAL A 26 1.73 7.52 5.78
CA VAL A 26 2.15 6.56 4.74
C VAL A 26 1.76 5.13 5.13
N CYS A 27 0.53 4.92 5.60
CA CYS A 27 0.08 3.57 5.96
C CYS A 27 -1.45 3.44 5.94
N GLY A 28 -1.96 2.47 5.18
CA GLY A 28 -3.39 2.17 5.20
C GLY A 28 -3.90 1.68 6.56
N GLY A 29 -3.08 0.92 7.29
CA GLY A 29 -3.40 0.51 8.66
C GLY A 29 -3.50 1.69 9.64
N HIS A 30 -2.61 2.67 9.54
CA HIS A 30 -2.74 3.92 10.31
C HIS A 30 -4.00 4.69 9.92
N GLU A 31 -4.27 4.82 8.61
CA GLU A 31 -5.46 5.49 8.11
C GLU A 31 -6.74 4.89 8.68
N ARG A 32 -6.79 3.56 8.75
CA ARG A 32 -7.89 2.83 9.40
C ARG A 32 -7.97 3.14 10.89
N SER A 33 -6.86 3.09 11.63
CA SER A 33 -6.83 3.37 13.07
C SER A 33 -7.24 4.82 13.37
N ILE A 34 -6.75 5.78 12.58
CA ILE A 34 -7.12 7.20 12.65
C ILE A 34 -8.64 7.37 12.48
N SER A 35 -9.21 6.73 11.48
CA SER A 35 -10.63 6.85 11.16
C SER A 35 -11.51 6.15 12.19
N MET A 36 -11.16 4.94 12.63
CA MET A 36 -11.93 4.18 13.62
C MET A 36 -11.91 4.82 15.00
N ALA A 37 -10.80 5.44 15.39
CA ALA A 37 -10.67 6.14 16.67
C ALA A 37 -11.16 7.60 16.62
N GLY A 38 -11.64 8.08 15.47
CA GLY A 38 -12.13 9.46 15.32
C GLY A 38 -11.06 10.52 15.51
N LEU A 39 -9.78 10.19 15.29
CA LEU A 39 -8.68 11.10 15.61
C LEU A 39 -8.74 12.40 14.81
N ARG A 40 -9.22 12.36 13.54
CA ARG A 40 -9.37 13.59 12.73
C ARG A 40 -10.25 14.64 13.41
N SER A 41 -11.35 14.20 14.02
CA SER A 41 -12.28 15.09 14.70
C SER A 41 -11.82 15.49 16.12
N ALA A 42 -10.84 14.78 16.68
CA ALA A 42 -10.31 15.04 18.02
C ALA A 42 -9.11 16.00 18.01
N LEU A 43 -8.41 16.10 16.86
CA LEU A 43 -7.27 16.99 16.67
C LEU A 43 -7.71 18.46 16.56
N PRO A 44 -6.82 19.43 16.88
CA PRO A 44 -7.04 20.84 16.58
C PRO A 44 -7.32 21.07 15.07
N ASP A 45 -8.20 22.06 14.78
CA ASP A 45 -8.67 22.34 13.40
C ASP A 45 -7.56 22.72 12.42
N ASN A 46 -6.43 23.17 12.91
CA ASN A 46 -5.25 23.52 12.11
C ASN A 46 -4.30 22.35 11.84
N ILE A 47 -4.65 21.13 12.26
CA ILE A 47 -3.88 19.92 11.98
C ILE A 47 -4.66 19.04 11.00
N GLU A 48 -4.14 18.87 9.80
CA GLU A 48 -4.73 18.05 8.76
C GLU A 48 -3.94 16.74 8.56
N LEU A 49 -4.65 15.62 8.59
CA LEU A 49 -4.07 14.31 8.26
C LEU A 49 -4.41 13.94 6.82
N VAL A 50 -3.39 13.78 5.99
CA VAL A 50 -3.56 13.37 4.59
C VAL A 50 -3.11 11.93 4.37
N PRO A 51 -3.88 11.11 3.63
CA PRO A 51 -3.44 9.75 3.28
C PRO A 51 -2.27 9.80 2.32
N GLY A 52 -1.34 8.87 2.47
CA GLY A 52 -0.18 8.70 1.61
C GLY A 52 -0.17 7.35 0.89
N PRO A 53 0.92 6.99 0.20
CA PRO A 53 1.04 5.79 -0.64
C PRO A 53 1.21 4.49 0.17
N GLY A 54 0.32 4.24 1.13
CA GLY A 54 0.40 3.13 2.10
C GLY A 54 -0.56 1.95 1.84
N CYS A 55 -1.19 1.87 0.66
CA CYS A 55 -2.12 0.77 0.32
C CYS A 55 -1.58 -0.01 -0.89
N PRO A 56 -1.06 -1.24 -0.72
CA PRO A 56 -0.46 -2.00 -1.82
C PRO A 56 -1.48 -2.39 -2.90
N VAL A 57 -2.71 -2.69 -2.52
CA VAL A 57 -3.81 -3.00 -3.43
C VAL A 57 -4.16 -1.81 -4.32
N CYS A 58 -4.08 -0.60 -3.74
CA CYS A 58 -4.45 0.63 -4.44
C CYS A 58 -3.49 0.97 -5.58
N ILE A 59 -2.22 0.59 -5.41
CA ILE A 59 -1.13 0.91 -6.34
C ILE A 59 -0.70 -0.27 -7.21
N CYS A 60 -1.28 -1.46 -7.01
CA CYS A 60 -1.02 -2.61 -7.84
C CYS A 60 -1.41 -2.30 -9.29
N PRO A 61 -0.49 -2.44 -10.27
CA PRO A 61 -0.76 -2.13 -11.65
C PRO A 61 -1.91 -2.96 -12.22
N GLU A 62 -2.65 -2.35 -13.11
CA GLU A 62 -3.78 -3.00 -13.74
C GLU A 62 -3.35 -4.20 -14.60
N GLU A 63 -2.21 -4.08 -15.25
CA GLU A 63 -1.61 -5.16 -16.05
C GLU A 63 -1.28 -6.40 -15.21
N ASP A 64 -0.77 -6.24 -13.97
CA ASP A 64 -0.46 -7.38 -13.09
C ASP A 64 -1.74 -8.14 -12.71
N VAL A 65 -2.83 -7.41 -12.42
CA VAL A 65 -4.14 -8.02 -12.13
C VAL A 65 -4.70 -8.71 -13.37
N TYR A 66 -4.57 -8.07 -14.53
CA TYR A 66 -5.04 -8.63 -15.79
C TYR A 66 -4.27 -9.89 -16.17
N GLU A 67 -2.94 -9.90 -16.04
CA GLU A 67 -2.09 -11.07 -16.26
C GLU A 67 -2.54 -12.25 -15.38
N ALA A 68 -2.78 -12.00 -14.08
CA ALA A 68 -3.29 -13.03 -13.16
C ALA A 68 -4.64 -13.57 -13.60
N MET A 69 -5.55 -12.70 -14.10
CA MET A 69 -6.85 -13.13 -14.62
C MET A 69 -6.73 -13.99 -15.87
N GLN A 70 -5.87 -13.60 -16.82
CA GLN A 70 -5.67 -14.33 -18.08
C GLN A 70 -5.06 -15.70 -17.81
N LEU A 71 -4.05 -15.79 -16.93
CA LEU A 71 -3.48 -17.07 -16.49
C LEU A 71 -4.56 -18.01 -15.96
N ALA A 72 -5.43 -17.50 -15.07
CA ALA A 72 -6.48 -18.32 -14.44
C ALA A 72 -7.59 -18.76 -15.41
N LEU A 73 -7.80 -18.02 -16.50
CA LEU A 73 -8.87 -18.31 -17.48
C LEU A 73 -8.40 -19.25 -18.60
N HIS A 74 -7.12 -19.22 -18.93
CA HIS A 74 -6.62 -19.89 -20.15
C HIS A 74 -5.63 -21.02 -19.87
N GLU A 75 -5.08 -21.12 -18.65
CA GLU A 75 -4.17 -22.19 -18.26
C GLU A 75 -4.83 -23.12 -17.23
N ASP A 76 -4.45 -24.40 -17.25
CA ASP A 76 -4.89 -25.37 -16.21
C ASP A 76 -4.05 -25.18 -14.93
N ILE A 77 -4.29 -24.07 -14.26
CA ILE A 77 -3.61 -23.70 -13.03
C ILE A 77 -4.61 -23.50 -11.89
N ILE A 78 -4.08 -23.43 -10.68
CA ILE A 78 -4.79 -22.89 -9.52
C ILE A 78 -4.16 -21.52 -9.22
N LEU A 79 -4.92 -20.43 -9.38
CA LEU A 79 -4.47 -19.11 -8.97
C LEU A 79 -4.83 -18.88 -7.51
N VAL A 80 -3.87 -18.45 -6.70
CA VAL A 80 -4.13 -18.03 -5.32
C VAL A 80 -3.73 -16.57 -5.13
N ALA A 81 -4.51 -15.82 -4.37
CA ALA A 81 -4.25 -14.41 -4.08
C ALA A 81 -4.84 -14.02 -2.72
N PHE A 82 -4.34 -12.92 -2.13
CA PHE A 82 -4.98 -12.35 -0.95
C PHE A 82 -6.40 -11.88 -1.25
N GLY A 83 -7.29 -12.03 -0.27
CA GLY A 83 -8.73 -11.90 -0.47
C GLY A 83 -9.20 -10.56 -1.06
N ASP A 84 -8.55 -9.45 -0.70
CA ASP A 84 -8.88 -8.12 -1.24
C ASP A 84 -8.48 -7.95 -2.72
N MET A 85 -7.45 -8.65 -3.18
CA MET A 85 -7.05 -8.64 -4.60
C MET A 85 -8.14 -9.21 -5.53
N LEU A 86 -9.01 -10.09 -5.04
CA LEU A 86 -10.04 -10.74 -5.87
C LEU A 86 -11.02 -9.73 -6.49
N ARG A 87 -11.24 -8.59 -5.83
CA ARG A 87 -12.22 -7.58 -6.23
C ARG A 87 -11.62 -6.36 -6.92
N VAL A 88 -10.28 -6.31 -7.08
CA VAL A 88 -9.61 -5.18 -7.73
C VAL A 88 -10.05 -5.09 -9.19
N PRO A 89 -10.67 -3.97 -9.61
CA PRO A 89 -11.19 -3.86 -10.95
C PRO A 89 -10.08 -3.55 -11.97
N VAL A 90 -10.20 -4.16 -13.15
CA VAL A 90 -9.43 -3.82 -14.34
C VAL A 90 -10.34 -3.18 -15.39
N ASN A 91 -9.77 -2.30 -16.21
CA ASN A 91 -10.49 -1.58 -17.25
C ASN A 91 -10.42 -2.37 -18.57
N VAL A 92 -11.38 -3.26 -18.75
CA VAL A 92 -11.55 -4.11 -19.93
C VAL A 92 -12.95 -3.91 -20.53
N PRO A 93 -13.20 -4.36 -21.78
CA PRO A 93 -14.53 -4.34 -22.38
C PRO A 93 -15.58 -4.97 -21.48
N LYS A 94 -16.83 -4.46 -21.53
CA LYS A 94 -17.94 -4.89 -20.65
C LYS A 94 -18.24 -6.40 -20.68
N ARG A 95 -17.83 -7.10 -21.73
CA ARG A 95 -18.06 -8.53 -21.90
C ARG A 95 -16.99 -9.42 -21.26
N GLU A 96 -15.88 -8.82 -20.87
CA GLU A 96 -14.77 -9.52 -20.23
C GLU A 96 -14.89 -9.46 -18.69
N PRO A 97 -14.39 -10.48 -17.96
CA PRO A 97 -14.24 -10.41 -16.51
C PRO A 97 -13.39 -9.19 -16.13
N ARG A 98 -13.83 -8.45 -15.11
CA ARG A 98 -13.19 -7.19 -14.67
C ARG A 98 -12.46 -7.31 -13.34
N SER A 99 -12.39 -8.51 -12.78
CA SER A 99 -11.69 -8.81 -11.54
C SER A 99 -11.43 -10.31 -11.44
N LEU A 100 -10.53 -10.71 -10.54
CA LEU A 100 -10.29 -12.12 -10.24
C LEU A 100 -11.57 -12.83 -9.77
N GLU A 101 -12.44 -12.15 -9.02
CA GLU A 101 -13.75 -12.69 -8.61
C GLU A 101 -14.63 -13.01 -9.81
N GLN A 102 -14.67 -12.13 -10.82
CA GLN A 102 -15.42 -12.38 -12.05
C GLN A 102 -14.75 -13.43 -12.93
N ALA A 103 -13.42 -13.48 -13.00
CA ALA A 103 -12.67 -14.53 -13.69
C ALA A 103 -12.94 -15.90 -13.04
N ARG A 104 -13.05 -15.96 -11.71
CA ARG A 104 -13.48 -17.16 -10.98
C ARG A 104 -14.90 -17.59 -11.38
N ALA A 105 -15.83 -16.65 -11.46
CA ALA A 105 -17.20 -16.93 -11.91
C ALA A 105 -17.27 -17.38 -13.38
N ALA A 106 -16.29 -16.99 -14.21
CA ALA A 106 -16.16 -17.41 -15.59
C ALA A 106 -15.43 -18.77 -15.77
N GLY A 107 -15.07 -19.45 -14.69
CA GLY A 107 -14.50 -20.81 -14.71
C GLY A 107 -13.04 -20.93 -14.27
N GLY A 108 -12.34 -19.84 -13.99
CA GLY A 108 -10.98 -19.89 -13.46
C GLY A 108 -10.94 -20.48 -12.04
N ASP A 109 -9.97 -21.36 -11.76
CA ASP A 109 -9.75 -21.89 -10.40
C ASP A 109 -8.96 -20.87 -9.57
N ILE A 110 -9.69 -19.94 -8.96
CA ILE A 110 -9.10 -18.83 -8.19
C ILE A 110 -9.52 -18.99 -6.72
N ARG A 111 -8.53 -19.06 -5.82
CA ARG A 111 -8.75 -19.30 -4.40
C ARG A 111 -8.16 -18.19 -3.54
N PRO A 112 -8.93 -17.60 -2.59
CA PRO A 112 -8.37 -16.67 -1.63
C PRO A 112 -7.48 -17.40 -0.63
N ILE A 113 -6.38 -16.74 -0.23
CA ILE A 113 -5.50 -17.18 0.84
C ILE A 113 -5.25 -16.04 1.83
N ALA A 114 -4.90 -16.39 3.07
CA ALA A 114 -4.54 -15.44 4.12
C ALA A 114 -3.01 -15.36 4.35
N SER A 115 -2.25 -16.36 3.87
CA SER A 115 -0.80 -16.40 4.06
C SER A 115 -0.08 -17.11 2.91
N PRO A 116 1.22 -16.80 2.66
CA PRO A 116 2.03 -17.53 1.68
C PRO A 116 2.13 -19.05 1.97
N THR A 117 2.07 -19.46 3.23
CA THR A 117 2.11 -20.88 3.61
C THR A 117 0.90 -21.66 3.11
N GLU A 118 -0.24 -21.01 2.94
CA GLU A 118 -1.41 -21.66 2.32
C GLU A 118 -1.18 -21.97 0.84
N ALA A 119 -0.45 -21.10 0.12
CA ALA A 119 -0.07 -21.37 -1.27
C ALA A 119 0.80 -22.63 -1.36
N VAL A 120 1.77 -22.79 -0.45
CA VAL A 120 2.61 -24.00 -0.37
C VAL A 120 1.76 -25.24 -0.08
N ARG A 121 0.81 -25.16 0.86
CA ARG A 121 -0.09 -26.28 1.15
C ARG A 121 -0.94 -26.65 -0.06
N ILE A 122 -1.55 -25.67 -0.74
CA ILE A 122 -2.34 -25.91 -1.94
C ILE A 122 -1.50 -26.56 -3.03
N ALA A 123 -0.23 -26.15 -3.22
CA ALA A 123 0.67 -26.74 -4.20
C ALA A 123 0.99 -28.22 -3.86
N ARG A 124 1.24 -28.54 -2.60
CA ARG A 124 1.46 -29.93 -2.14
C ARG A 124 0.23 -30.82 -2.33
N ASP A 125 -0.95 -30.26 -2.07
CA ASP A 125 -2.23 -30.98 -2.21
C ASP A 125 -2.62 -31.19 -3.69
N ASN A 126 -1.99 -30.49 -4.65
CA ASN A 126 -2.29 -30.54 -6.07
C ASN A 126 -1.02 -30.73 -6.93
N PRO A 127 -0.25 -31.82 -6.77
CA PRO A 127 1.09 -31.98 -7.37
C PRO A 127 1.08 -32.05 -8.91
N SER A 128 -0.06 -32.41 -9.51
CA SER A 128 -0.21 -32.50 -10.98
C SER A 128 -0.55 -31.17 -11.66
N ARG A 129 -0.87 -30.13 -10.89
CA ARG A 129 -1.26 -28.81 -11.40
C ARG A 129 -0.28 -27.73 -10.91
N LYS A 130 -0.02 -26.74 -11.75
CA LYS A 130 0.70 -25.54 -11.29
C LYS A 130 -0.20 -24.69 -10.39
N VAL A 131 0.39 -24.17 -9.32
CA VAL A 131 -0.24 -23.19 -8.45
C VAL A 131 0.48 -21.88 -8.64
N VAL A 132 -0.24 -20.83 -9.03
CA VAL A 132 0.33 -19.49 -9.22
C VAL A 132 -0.14 -18.62 -8.07
N PHE A 133 0.79 -18.14 -7.26
CA PHE A 133 0.52 -17.18 -6.19
C PHE A 133 0.70 -15.75 -6.71
N PHE A 134 -0.40 -15.05 -6.92
CA PHE A 134 -0.39 -13.61 -7.21
C PHE A 134 -0.07 -12.82 -5.94
N ALA A 135 1.20 -12.49 -5.77
CA ALA A 135 1.76 -11.87 -4.58
C ALA A 135 1.89 -10.35 -4.75
N ALA A 136 0.78 -9.62 -4.55
CA ALA A 136 0.78 -8.17 -4.54
C ALA A 136 0.95 -7.65 -3.12
N GLY A 137 1.91 -6.73 -2.89
CA GLY A 137 2.16 -6.22 -1.54
C GLY A 137 3.36 -5.30 -1.43
N PHE A 138 3.50 -4.70 -0.25
CA PHE A 138 4.68 -3.97 0.19
C PHE A 138 5.67 -4.88 0.93
N GLU A 139 6.68 -4.30 1.56
CA GLU A 139 7.76 -4.99 2.28
C GLU A 139 7.23 -6.01 3.30
N THR A 140 6.12 -5.70 3.95
CA THR A 140 5.44 -6.60 4.90
C THR A 140 4.87 -7.86 4.25
N THR A 141 4.58 -7.82 2.96
CA THR A 141 4.10 -8.95 2.16
C THR A 141 5.27 -9.65 1.46
N THR A 142 6.22 -8.88 0.90
CA THR A 142 7.36 -9.44 0.17
C THR A 142 8.31 -10.20 1.09
N ALA A 143 8.47 -9.79 2.35
CA ALA A 143 9.30 -10.51 3.32
C ALA A 143 8.83 -11.96 3.57
N PRO A 144 7.56 -12.25 3.91
CA PRO A 144 7.11 -13.63 4.06
C PRO A 144 7.09 -14.42 2.74
N VAL A 145 6.89 -13.77 1.58
CA VAL A 145 7.02 -14.42 0.26
C VAL A 145 8.47 -14.81 -0.01
N ALA A 146 9.43 -13.93 0.28
CA ALA A 146 10.85 -14.22 0.15
C ALA A 146 11.28 -15.35 1.10
N SER A 147 10.81 -15.31 2.34
CA SER A 147 11.08 -16.37 3.33
C SER A 147 10.54 -17.73 2.87
N MET A 148 9.33 -17.76 2.32
CA MET A 148 8.71 -18.97 1.77
C MET A 148 9.59 -19.57 0.64
N LEU A 149 10.02 -18.77 -0.32
CA LEU A 149 10.86 -19.23 -1.43
C LEU A 149 12.25 -19.66 -0.96
N ALA A 150 12.88 -18.92 -0.04
CA ALA A 150 14.20 -19.20 0.46
C ALA A 150 14.29 -20.51 1.26
N GLN A 151 13.20 -20.97 1.86
CA GLN A 151 13.08 -22.25 2.58
C GLN A 151 12.85 -23.44 1.63
N GLY A 152 12.62 -23.20 0.35
CA GLY A 152 12.25 -24.20 -0.64
C GLY A 152 10.75 -24.48 -0.66
N VAL A 153 10.21 -24.51 -1.86
CA VAL A 153 8.79 -24.75 -2.13
C VAL A 153 8.63 -25.88 -3.15
N PRO A 154 7.44 -26.48 -3.28
CA PRO A 154 7.17 -27.47 -4.34
C PRO A 154 7.42 -26.87 -5.74
N ASP A 155 7.95 -27.69 -6.67
CA ASP A 155 8.29 -27.28 -8.05
C ASP A 155 7.08 -26.74 -8.84
N ASN A 156 5.88 -27.15 -8.44
CA ASN A 156 4.63 -26.69 -9.06
C ASN A 156 4.12 -25.36 -8.49
N LEU A 157 4.78 -24.75 -7.49
CA LEU A 157 4.43 -23.43 -6.97
C LEU A 157 5.20 -22.33 -7.70
N LEU A 158 4.45 -21.46 -8.35
CA LEU A 158 4.97 -20.28 -9.03
C LEU A 158 4.49 -19.00 -8.31
N VAL A 159 5.28 -17.93 -8.41
CA VAL A 159 4.92 -16.62 -7.86
C VAL A 159 4.80 -15.61 -9.00
N LEU A 160 3.63 -15.01 -9.15
CA LEU A 160 3.41 -13.80 -9.93
C LEU A 160 3.61 -12.61 -8.98
N LEU A 161 4.85 -12.10 -8.94
CA LEU A 161 5.23 -11.08 -7.97
C LEU A 161 4.83 -9.68 -8.43
N SER A 162 4.04 -8.98 -7.61
CA SER A 162 3.73 -7.55 -7.72
C SER A 162 4.16 -6.82 -6.44
N GLY A 163 5.42 -7.04 -6.04
CA GLY A 163 6.02 -6.45 -4.84
C GLY A 163 6.46 -5.02 -5.06
N ARG A 164 6.23 -4.14 -4.08
CA ARG A 164 6.62 -2.72 -4.11
C ARG A 164 7.36 -2.33 -2.85
N LEU A 165 8.24 -1.33 -2.99
CA LEU A 165 8.88 -0.64 -1.87
C LEU A 165 8.14 0.68 -1.60
N THR A 166 7.86 0.93 -0.33
CA THR A 166 7.02 2.07 0.08
C THR A 166 7.76 3.42 -0.03
N TRP A 167 9.03 3.46 0.40
CA TRP A 167 9.81 4.70 0.51
C TRP A 167 10.05 5.42 -0.82
N PRO A 168 10.25 4.75 -1.99
CA PRO A 168 10.55 5.47 -3.24
C PRO A 168 9.40 6.35 -3.71
N ALA A 169 8.15 5.97 -3.41
CA ALA A 169 6.99 6.79 -3.74
C ALA A 169 6.96 8.09 -2.92
N VAL A 170 7.36 8.02 -1.65
CA VAL A 170 7.49 9.21 -0.80
C VAL A 170 8.67 10.07 -1.26
N ALA A 171 9.81 9.46 -1.61
CA ALA A 171 10.96 10.18 -2.15
C ALA A 171 10.59 10.95 -3.43
N MET A 172 9.86 10.31 -4.34
CA MET A 172 9.36 10.96 -5.56
C MET A 172 8.46 12.18 -5.25
N LEU A 173 7.57 12.07 -4.26
CA LEU A 173 6.74 13.21 -3.82
C LEU A 173 7.58 14.36 -3.28
N LEU A 174 8.56 14.05 -2.44
CA LEU A 174 9.45 15.05 -1.84
C LEU A 174 10.36 15.72 -2.89
N ASP A 175 10.87 14.93 -3.83
CA ASP A 175 11.71 15.43 -4.94
C ASP A 175 10.96 16.31 -5.94
N SER A 176 9.61 16.28 -5.94
CA SER A 176 8.79 17.17 -6.78
C SER A 176 8.85 18.65 -6.36
N GLY A 177 9.38 18.95 -5.16
CA GLY A 177 9.50 20.31 -4.62
C GLY A 177 8.23 20.85 -3.94
N GLU A 178 7.08 20.24 -4.19
CA GLU A 178 5.79 20.61 -3.58
C GLU A 178 5.09 19.37 -3.02
N PRO A 179 5.57 18.80 -1.92
CA PRO A 179 5.03 17.55 -1.37
C PRO A 179 3.59 17.69 -0.85
N GLY A 180 3.16 18.93 -0.54
CA GLY A 180 1.82 19.20 -0.03
C GLY A 180 1.62 18.81 1.45
N PHE A 181 2.68 18.54 2.19
CA PHE A 181 2.67 18.25 3.64
C PHE A 181 3.97 18.77 4.30
N GLN A 182 3.92 19.02 5.61
CA GLN A 182 5.03 19.55 6.41
C GLN A 182 5.63 18.52 7.36
N ALA A 183 4.97 17.38 7.57
CA ALA A 183 5.44 16.31 8.44
C ALA A 183 4.99 14.95 7.93
N LEU A 184 5.69 13.88 8.34
CA LEU A 184 5.43 12.52 7.85
C LEU A 184 5.31 11.53 9.01
N ILE A 185 4.27 10.70 8.95
CA ILE A 185 4.13 9.51 9.81
C ILE A 185 4.46 8.27 8.96
N ALA A 186 5.58 7.64 9.27
CA ALA A 186 6.09 6.46 8.61
C ALA A 186 5.42 5.16 9.10
N PRO A 187 5.26 4.15 8.24
CA PRO A 187 4.51 2.94 8.54
C PRO A 187 5.27 2.00 9.49
N GLY A 188 4.72 1.75 10.68
CA GLY A 188 5.36 0.91 11.70
C GLY A 188 5.60 -0.54 11.26
N HIS A 189 4.67 -1.14 10.52
CA HIS A 189 4.87 -2.51 10.02
C HIS A 189 6.02 -2.60 9.00
N VAL A 190 6.15 -1.65 8.08
CA VAL A 190 7.29 -1.59 7.15
C VAL A 190 8.58 -1.37 7.93
N ALA A 191 8.59 -0.43 8.88
CA ALA A 191 9.76 -0.18 9.73
C ALA A 191 10.14 -1.38 10.62
N THR A 192 9.18 -2.26 10.96
CA THR A 192 9.49 -3.52 11.65
C THR A 192 10.35 -4.45 10.78
N VAL A 193 10.11 -4.48 9.47
CA VAL A 193 10.87 -5.29 8.50
C VAL A 193 12.17 -4.62 8.13
N MET A 194 12.10 -3.36 7.70
CA MET A 194 13.21 -2.66 7.03
C MET A 194 14.08 -1.83 7.97
N GLY A 195 13.56 -1.47 9.12
CA GLY A 195 14.18 -0.51 10.06
C GLY A 195 13.59 0.89 9.92
N PRO A 196 13.65 1.70 10.98
CA PRO A 196 13.21 3.09 10.91
C PRO A 196 14.13 3.94 10.02
N GLU A 197 15.41 3.54 9.89
CA GLU A 197 16.44 4.26 9.13
C GLU A 197 16.09 4.40 7.64
N GLU A 198 15.23 3.54 7.11
CA GLU A 198 14.73 3.66 5.72
C GLU A 198 14.05 5.01 5.47
N TRP A 199 13.54 5.66 6.51
CA TRP A 199 12.87 6.96 6.45
C TRP A 199 13.77 8.15 6.78
N GLN A 200 15.06 7.92 7.07
CA GLN A 200 16.00 8.97 7.46
C GLN A 200 16.19 10.02 6.36
N PHE A 201 16.04 9.65 5.08
CA PHE A 201 16.15 10.56 3.94
C PHE A 201 15.13 11.71 3.98
N VAL A 202 13.96 11.51 4.61
CA VAL A 202 12.91 12.53 4.75
C VAL A 202 13.44 13.71 5.54
N VAL A 203 14.23 13.41 6.55
CA VAL A 203 14.87 14.42 7.41
C VAL A 203 16.14 14.96 6.76
N ASP A 204 17.08 14.08 6.41
CA ASP A 204 18.44 14.49 5.99
C ASP A 204 18.45 15.24 4.67
N LYS A 205 17.61 14.82 3.72
CA LYS A 205 17.56 15.43 2.39
C LYS A 205 16.55 16.57 2.28
N HIS A 206 15.42 16.46 2.98
CA HIS A 206 14.28 17.36 2.80
C HIS A 206 13.98 18.23 4.02
N GLY A 207 14.62 17.99 5.17
CA GLY A 207 14.39 18.77 6.39
C GLY A 207 12.96 18.65 6.94
N ILE A 208 12.23 17.57 6.60
CA ILE A 208 10.86 17.36 7.03
C ILE A 208 10.86 16.45 8.26
N PRO A 209 10.19 16.84 9.37
CA PRO A 209 10.02 15.99 10.53
C PRO A 209 9.35 14.67 10.17
N ALA A 210 9.88 13.57 10.71
CA ALA A 210 9.32 12.24 10.49
C ALA A 210 9.24 11.44 11.79
N ALA A 211 8.19 10.62 11.92
CA ALA A 211 8.06 9.70 13.03
C ALA A 211 7.49 8.36 12.58
N VAL A 212 8.05 7.26 13.08
CA VAL A 212 7.47 5.92 12.92
C VAL A 212 6.41 5.72 13.99
N ALA A 213 5.20 5.32 13.60
CA ALA A 213 4.09 5.10 14.51
C ALA A 213 3.64 3.63 14.56
N GLY A 214 3.09 3.23 15.72
CA GLY A 214 2.29 2.00 15.85
C GLY A 214 0.84 2.23 15.39
N PHE A 215 -0.05 1.29 15.74
CA PHE A 215 -1.42 1.26 15.22
C PHE A 215 -2.48 1.60 16.27
N ARG A 216 -2.07 1.79 17.50
CA ARG A 216 -2.97 2.22 18.59
C ARG A 216 -3.10 3.74 18.60
N PRO A 217 -4.24 4.29 19.06
CA PRO A 217 -4.44 5.74 19.11
C PRO A 217 -3.34 6.49 19.87
N ASP A 218 -2.85 5.95 20.99
CA ASP A 218 -1.79 6.54 21.80
C ASP A 218 -0.45 6.64 21.04
N THR A 219 -0.05 5.59 20.31
CA THR A 219 1.20 5.61 19.53
C THR A 219 1.11 6.52 18.29
N LEU A 220 -0.08 6.61 17.67
CA LEU A 220 -0.33 7.54 16.57
C LEU A 220 -0.27 8.99 17.04
N LEU A 221 -0.94 9.31 18.13
CA LEU A 221 -0.93 10.66 18.71
C LEU A 221 0.45 11.05 19.23
N ALA A 222 1.22 10.12 19.81
CA ALA A 222 2.60 10.35 20.20
C ALA A 222 3.47 10.74 18.97
N ALA A 223 3.33 10.04 17.87
CA ALA A 223 4.05 10.35 16.64
C ALA A 223 3.62 11.70 16.03
N MET A 224 2.32 12.02 16.05
CA MET A 224 1.81 13.33 15.64
C MET A 224 2.38 14.45 16.52
N TYR A 225 2.38 14.25 17.85
CA TYR A 225 2.97 15.19 18.78
C TYR A 225 4.47 15.39 18.51
N SER A 226 5.21 14.30 18.30
CA SER A 226 6.64 14.35 18.01
C SER A 226 6.92 15.22 16.78
N VAL A 227 6.28 14.96 15.64
CA VAL A 227 6.55 15.72 14.41
C VAL A 227 6.11 17.18 14.51
N LEU A 228 5.01 17.48 15.20
CA LEU A 228 4.55 18.86 15.43
C LEU A 228 5.48 19.61 16.36
N ARG A 229 5.99 18.95 17.41
CA ARG A 229 6.99 19.51 18.30
C ARG A 229 8.29 19.83 17.55
N GLN A 230 8.74 18.94 16.69
CA GLN A 230 9.93 19.15 15.85
C GLN A 230 9.75 20.38 14.95
N LEU A 231 8.55 20.58 14.37
CA LEU A 231 8.21 21.77 13.58
C LEU A 231 8.29 23.04 14.43
N ALA A 232 7.69 23.03 15.61
CA ALA A 232 7.70 24.18 16.53
C ALA A 232 9.12 24.56 16.99
N ASP A 233 9.97 23.55 17.25
CA ASP A 233 11.35 23.73 17.68
C ASP A 233 12.31 24.02 16.52
N GLY A 234 11.88 23.89 15.24
CA GLY A 234 12.72 24.05 14.06
C GLY A 234 13.85 23.01 13.96
N ARG A 235 13.67 21.84 14.54
CA ARG A 235 14.66 20.76 14.62
C ARG A 235 14.09 19.45 14.13
N PRO A 236 14.09 19.19 12.80
CA PRO A 236 13.61 17.94 12.26
C PRO A 236 14.56 16.78 12.60
N PHE A 237 13.98 15.65 13.01
CA PHE A 237 14.68 14.38 13.19
C PHE A 237 13.71 13.22 12.93
N LEU A 238 14.25 12.03 12.77
CA LEU A 238 13.43 10.80 12.68
C LEU A 238 13.21 10.23 14.07
N ASP A 239 11.96 10.24 14.52
CA ASP A 239 11.58 9.67 15.80
C ASP A 239 10.99 8.26 15.65
N ASN A 240 11.33 7.34 16.56
CA ASN A 240 10.71 6.04 16.63
C ASN A 240 9.72 5.98 17.78
N CYS A 241 8.45 6.32 17.54
CA CYS A 241 7.37 6.26 18.51
C CYS A 241 6.75 4.85 18.65
N TYR A 242 7.40 3.82 18.11
CA TYR A 242 6.99 2.41 18.21
C TYR A 242 8.15 1.47 18.61
N PRO A 243 8.94 1.84 19.63
CA PRO A 243 10.18 1.15 19.98
C PRO A 243 9.98 -0.26 20.54
N GLU A 244 8.78 -0.60 21.01
CA GLU A 244 8.47 -1.94 21.52
C GLU A 244 8.47 -3.00 20.40
N VAL A 245 8.26 -2.59 19.14
CA VAL A 245 8.24 -3.50 17.96
C VAL A 245 9.32 -3.15 16.96
N VAL A 246 9.49 -1.86 16.65
CA VAL A 246 10.45 -1.38 15.65
C VAL A 246 11.83 -1.26 16.26
N ARG A 247 12.78 -2.02 15.74
CA ARG A 247 14.18 -2.04 16.18
C ARG A 247 15.08 -1.37 15.15
N PRO A 248 16.21 -0.77 15.58
CA PRO A 248 17.25 -0.32 14.67
C PRO A 248 17.68 -1.43 13.69
N GLY A 249 17.77 -1.11 12.41
CA GLY A 249 18.08 -2.06 11.34
C GLY A 249 16.96 -3.04 10.99
N GLY A 250 15.78 -2.94 11.61
CA GLY A 250 14.63 -3.80 11.35
C GLY A 250 14.84 -5.28 11.63
N ASN A 251 14.12 -6.14 10.92
CA ASN A 251 14.29 -7.58 10.98
C ASN A 251 15.39 -8.03 10.00
N ARG A 252 16.60 -8.23 10.51
CA ARG A 252 17.76 -8.61 9.71
C ARG A 252 17.56 -9.92 8.92
N GLU A 253 16.85 -10.89 9.49
CA GLU A 253 16.58 -12.15 8.79
C GLU A 253 15.59 -11.95 7.64
N ALA A 254 14.52 -11.20 7.86
CA ALA A 254 13.57 -10.87 6.79
C ALA A 254 14.26 -10.13 5.63
N ARG A 255 15.11 -9.14 5.93
CA ARG A 255 15.90 -8.42 4.92
C ARG A 255 16.85 -9.35 4.17
N ARG A 256 17.59 -10.20 4.89
CA ARG A 256 18.47 -11.20 4.28
C ARG A 256 17.71 -12.15 3.33
N GLN A 257 16.49 -12.55 3.69
CA GLN A 257 15.65 -13.39 2.84
C GLN A 257 15.18 -12.63 1.60
N ILE A 258 14.77 -11.36 1.74
CA ILE A 258 14.42 -10.51 0.60
C ILE A 258 15.62 -10.40 -0.34
N ASP A 259 16.79 -10.02 0.16
CA ASP A 259 18.01 -9.83 -0.63
C ASP A 259 18.47 -11.12 -1.32
N LYS A 260 18.25 -12.28 -0.69
CA LYS A 260 18.55 -13.59 -1.26
C LYS A 260 17.66 -13.96 -2.45
N VAL A 261 16.36 -13.64 -2.35
CA VAL A 261 15.32 -14.13 -3.28
C VAL A 261 14.99 -13.10 -4.35
N MET A 262 15.03 -11.81 -3.99
CA MET A 262 14.52 -10.73 -4.81
C MET A 262 15.61 -9.71 -5.12
N GLN A 263 15.41 -8.96 -6.20
CA GLN A 263 16.21 -7.80 -6.54
C GLN A 263 15.30 -6.60 -6.79
N VAL A 264 15.79 -5.42 -6.41
CA VAL A 264 15.09 -4.15 -6.60
C VAL A 264 15.09 -3.78 -8.08
N THR A 265 13.95 -3.31 -8.57
CA THR A 265 13.77 -2.85 -9.96
C THR A 265 12.87 -1.61 -10.01
N ASP A 266 12.84 -0.95 -11.15
CA ASP A 266 11.84 0.06 -11.44
C ASP A 266 10.47 -0.59 -11.56
N ALA A 267 9.42 0.06 -11.06
CA ALA A 267 8.10 -0.53 -11.09
C ALA A 267 7.01 0.48 -11.42
N ASN A 268 6.00 0.01 -12.17
CA ASN A 268 4.79 0.77 -12.42
C ASN A 268 3.89 0.77 -11.19
N TRP A 269 3.41 1.95 -10.81
CA TRP A 269 2.42 2.16 -9.76
C TRP A 269 1.13 2.67 -10.39
N ARG A 270 0.04 2.00 -10.14
CA ARG A 270 -1.24 2.28 -10.77
C ARG A 270 -1.65 3.75 -10.63
N GLY A 271 -1.86 4.41 -11.76
CA GLY A 271 -2.26 5.81 -11.84
C GLY A 271 -1.15 6.82 -11.52
N ILE A 272 0.05 6.36 -11.14
CA ILE A 272 1.19 7.22 -10.79
C ILE A 272 2.26 7.14 -11.89
N GLY A 273 2.53 5.91 -12.38
CA GLY A 273 3.54 5.67 -13.39
C GLY A 273 4.74 4.88 -12.86
N ILE A 274 5.81 4.87 -13.64
CA ILE A 274 7.04 4.16 -13.27
C ILE A 274 7.80 4.98 -12.22
N ILE A 275 8.05 4.35 -11.07
CA ILE A 275 8.89 4.91 -10.01
C ILE A 275 10.19 4.11 -9.98
N PRO A 276 11.36 4.77 -10.11
CA PRO A 276 12.65 4.08 -10.05
C PRO A 276 12.86 3.36 -8.71
N LYS A 277 13.43 2.15 -8.79
CA LYS A 277 13.79 1.33 -7.63
C LYS A 277 12.66 1.09 -6.64
N SER A 278 11.42 1.01 -7.12
CA SER A 278 10.22 0.91 -6.28
C SER A 278 9.55 -0.45 -6.30
N GLY A 279 10.12 -1.44 -6.94
CA GLY A 279 9.57 -2.78 -7.03
C GLY A 279 10.60 -3.87 -6.83
N TYR A 280 10.09 -5.09 -6.82
CA TYR A 280 10.89 -6.31 -6.73
C TYR A 280 10.62 -7.25 -7.89
N THR A 281 11.67 -7.92 -8.37
CA THR A 281 11.61 -9.11 -9.21
C THR A 281 12.34 -10.27 -8.53
N LEU A 282 12.00 -11.50 -8.89
CA LEU A 282 12.76 -12.65 -8.41
C LEU A 282 14.14 -12.67 -9.06
N ARG A 283 15.16 -13.07 -8.29
CA ARG A 283 16.50 -13.32 -8.82
C ARG A 283 16.50 -14.55 -9.74
N GLU A 284 17.52 -14.66 -10.60
CA GLU A 284 17.64 -15.71 -11.60
C GLU A 284 17.64 -17.11 -10.99
N GLU A 285 18.19 -17.26 -9.80
CA GLU A 285 18.22 -18.54 -9.05
C GLU A 285 16.80 -19.04 -8.70
N TYR A 286 15.81 -18.16 -8.75
CA TYR A 286 14.39 -18.47 -8.50
C TYR A 286 13.54 -18.41 -9.78
N ALA A 287 14.16 -18.36 -10.96
CA ALA A 287 13.46 -18.27 -12.25
C ALA A 287 12.44 -19.38 -12.48
N ALA A 288 12.72 -20.59 -12.00
CA ALA A 288 11.81 -21.74 -12.08
C ALA A 288 10.50 -21.52 -11.33
N HIS A 289 10.48 -20.61 -10.35
CA HIS A 289 9.29 -20.22 -9.59
C HIS A 289 8.69 -18.87 -10.01
N ASP A 290 9.22 -18.24 -11.07
CA ASP A 290 8.70 -16.99 -11.61
C ASP A 290 7.61 -17.26 -12.65
N ALA A 291 6.36 -16.91 -12.32
CA ALA A 291 5.23 -17.13 -13.23
C ALA A 291 5.42 -16.42 -14.58
N ARG A 292 6.06 -15.24 -14.63
CA ARG A 292 6.32 -14.51 -15.87
C ARG A 292 7.36 -15.18 -16.76
N LYS A 293 8.30 -15.91 -16.17
CA LYS A 293 9.28 -16.71 -16.92
C LYS A 293 8.70 -18.03 -17.42
N VAL A 294 7.80 -18.63 -16.64
CA VAL A 294 7.14 -19.89 -17.01
C VAL A 294 6.03 -19.65 -18.04
N PHE A 295 5.35 -18.53 -17.98
CA PHE A 295 4.26 -18.13 -18.88
C PHE A 295 4.51 -16.79 -19.58
N PRO A 296 5.58 -16.65 -20.37
CA PRO A 296 6.01 -15.35 -20.92
C PRO A 296 4.98 -14.70 -21.86
N SER A 297 4.08 -15.47 -22.47
CA SER A 297 3.03 -14.97 -23.37
C SER A 297 1.97 -14.12 -22.70
N TYR A 298 1.87 -14.16 -21.38
CA TYR A 298 0.90 -13.36 -20.60
C TYR A 298 1.50 -12.05 -20.09
N ALA A 299 2.81 -11.91 -20.09
CA ALA A 299 3.51 -10.66 -19.77
C ALA A 299 3.43 -9.67 -20.95
N ASP A 300 2.21 -9.24 -21.30
CA ASP A 300 1.97 -8.36 -22.47
C ASP A 300 2.16 -6.88 -22.10
N ASP A 301 3.27 -6.32 -22.57
CA ASP A 301 3.60 -4.90 -22.42
C ASP A 301 2.63 -3.97 -23.16
N SER A 302 1.86 -4.45 -24.15
CA SER A 302 0.90 -3.64 -24.90
C SER A 302 -0.25 -3.11 -24.04
N ARG A 303 -0.50 -3.73 -22.89
CA ARG A 303 -1.51 -3.33 -21.93
C ARG A 303 -0.97 -2.48 -20.77
N LYS A 304 0.32 -2.19 -20.73
CA LYS A 304 0.90 -1.29 -19.74
C LYS A 304 0.33 0.11 -19.89
N ARG A 305 -0.63 0.43 -19.06
CA ARG A 305 -1.23 1.77 -18.94
C ARG A 305 -0.51 2.54 -17.86
N VAL A 306 0.71 2.96 -18.17
CA VAL A 306 1.52 3.75 -17.25
C VAL A 306 0.81 5.06 -16.91
N GLY A 307 0.53 5.27 -15.63
CA GLY A 307 -0.09 6.50 -15.14
C GLY A 307 -1.61 6.63 -15.36
N GLU A 308 -2.31 5.60 -15.87
CA GLU A 308 -3.74 5.66 -16.11
C GLU A 308 -4.58 5.13 -14.95
N MET A 309 -5.70 5.80 -14.71
CA MET A 309 -6.77 5.37 -13.81
C MET A 309 -8.07 5.21 -14.58
N PRO A 310 -9.03 4.41 -14.08
CA PRO A 310 -10.37 4.38 -14.66
C PRO A 310 -10.94 5.79 -14.82
N PRO A 311 -11.65 6.09 -15.91
CA PRO A 311 -12.16 7.43 -16.19
C PRO A 311 -12.90 8.04 -14.99
N GLY A 312 -12.43 9.19 -14.53
CA GLY A 312 -13.00 9.93 -13.40
C GLY A 312 -12.60 9.46 -12.01
N CYS A 313 -11.75 8.45 -11.90
CA CYS A 313 -11.24 7.98 -10.61
C CYS A 313 -9.99 8.78 -10.22
N ASP A 314 -10.01 9.37 -9.02
CA ASP A 314 -8.88 10.12 -8.45
C ASP A 314 -8.08 9.31 -7.43
N CYS A 315 -8.12 7.97 -7.45
CA CYS A 315 -7.37 7.14 -6.49
C CYS A 315 -5.88 7.51 -6.44
N ALA A 316 -5.24 7.77 -7.57
CA ALA A 316 -3.83 8.17 -7.61
C ALA A 316 -3.57 9.47 -6.85
N LYS A 317 -4.44 10.50 -7.01
CA LYS A 317 -4.33 11.75 -6.26
C LYS A 317 -4.53 11.51 -4.76
N VAL A 318 -5.47 10.66 -4.38
CA VAL A 318 -5.72 10.30 -2.97
C VAL A 318 -4.51 9.60 -2.37
N VAL A 319 -3.95 8.61 -3.07
CA VAL A 319 -2.74 7.88 -2.63
C VAL A 319 -1.53 8.80 -2.51
N LEU A 320 -1.43 9.84 -3.33
CA LEU A 320 -0.37 10.83 -3.28
C LEU A 320 -0.63 12.00 -2.30
N GLY A 321 -1.71 11.96 -1.52
CA GLY A 321 -2.06 13.03 -0.57
C GLY A 321 -2.49 14.34 -1.23
N LYS A 322 -2.78 14.33 -2.54
CA LYS A 322 -3.17 15.50 -3.35
C LYS A 322 -4.67 15.76 -3.36
N ALA A 323 -5.46 14.81 -2.87
CA ALA A 323 -6.91 14.93 -2.71
C ALA A 323 -7.41 14.04 -1.57
N TYR A 324 -8.50 14.44 -0.94
CA TYR A 324 -9.21 13.57 -0.01
C TYR A 324 -10.16 12.63 -0.76
N PRO A 325 -10.52 11.45 -0.18
CA PRO A 325 -11.42 10.49 -0.81
C PRO A 325 -12.74 11.09 -1.28
N ASN A 326 -13.37 11.94 -0.47
CA ASN A 326 -14.67 12.54 -0.74
C ASN A 326 -14.63 13.72 -1.73
N GLU A 327 -13.44 14.13 -2.16
CA GLU A 327 -13.26 15.10 -3.24
C GLU A 327 -13.26 14.45 -4.63
N CYS A 328 -13.11 13.12 -4.70
CA CYS A 328 -13.23 12.38 -5.95
C CYS A 328 -14.69 12.39 -6.44
N ARG A 329 -14.92 12.84 -7.68
CA ARG A 329 -16.26 12.94 -8.28
C ARG A 329 -17.06 11.63 -8.30
N LEU A 330 -16.40 10.49 -8.27
CA LEU A 330 -17.06 9.17 -8.28
C LEU A 330 -17.38 8.66 -6.86
N TYR A 331 -16.74 9.23 -5.84
CA TYR A 331 -16.84 8.73 -4.47
C TYR A 331 -18.27 8.81 -3.96
N GLY A 332 -18.78 7.71 -3.41
CA GLY A 332 -20.14 7.65 -2.86
C GLY A 332 -21.27 7.62 -3.88
N LEU A 333 -20.98 7.92 -5.14
CA LEU A 333 -21.92 7.94 -6.26
C LEU A 333 -21.75 6.69 -7.13
N ALA A 334 -20.89 6.77 -8.15
CA ALA A 334 -20.60 5.63 -9.03
C ALA A 334 -19.61 4.62 -8.40
N CYS A 335 -18.77 5.09 -7.45
CA CYS A 335 -17.76 4.27 -6.77
C CYS A 335 -18.15 4.05 -5.31
N THR A 336 -18.56 2.82 -4.99
CA THR A 336 -18.95 2.38 -3.64
C THR A 336 -18.29 1.04 -3.31
N PRO A 337 -18.26 0.60 -2.04
CA PRO A 337 -17.72 -0.72 -1.69
C PRO A 337 -18.41 -1.90 -2.38
N ARG A 338 -19.68 -1.75 -2.76
CA ARG A 338 -20.41 -2.78 -3.52
C ARG A 338 -20.08 -2.75 -5.00
N LYS A 339 -19.73 -1.57 -5.53
CA LYS A 339 -19.42 -1.35 -6.95
C LYS A 339 -18.18 -0.47 -7.06
N PRO A 340 -17.00 -1.01 -6.74
CA PRO A 340 -15.77 -0.23 -6.80
C PRO A 340 -15.40 0.08 -8.27
N VAL A 341 -15.05 1.35 -8.53
CA VAL A 341 -14.49 1.78 -9.82
C VAL A 341 -12.97 1.79 -9.73
N GLY A 342 -12.42 2.29 -8.63
CA GLY A 342 -10.99 2.28 -8.36
C GLY A 342 -10.60 1.32 -7.24
N PRO A 343 -9.34 0.87 -7.19
CA PRO A 343 -8.84 -0.10 -6.23
C PRO A 343 -8.89 0.40 -4.78
N CYS A 344 -8.79 1.71 -4.56
CA CYS A 344 -8.83 2.33 -3.23
C CYS A 344 -10.17 2.13 -2.48
N MET A 345 -11.25 1.81 -3.22
CA MET A 345 -12.57 1.47 -2.66
C MET A 345 -12.70 -0.04 -2.34
N VAL A 346 -11.72 -0.87 -2.73
CA VAL A 346 -11.74 -2.32 -2.52
C VAL A 346 -11.08 -2.70 -1.21
N SER A 347 -9.84 -2.28 -1.00
CA SER A 347 -9.00 -2.69 0.11
C SER A 347 -9.41 -2.04 1.43
N ASP A 348 -9.34 -2.80 2.52
CA ASP A 348 -9.49 -2.28 3.88
C ASP A 348 -8.34 -1.35 4.31
N GLU A 349 -7.28 -1.25 3.50
CA GLU A 349 -6.20 -0.28 3.63
C GLU A 349 -6.34 0.92 2.68
N GLY A 350 -7.30 0.89 1.78
CA GLY A 350 -7.58 1.98 0.85
C GLY A 350 -8.32 3.14 1.52
N ALA A 351 -7.79 4.35 1.42
CA ALA A 351 -8.37 5.52 2.06
C ALA A 351 -9.84 5.75 1.69
N CYS A 352 -10.23 5.54 0.43
CA CYS A 352 -11.63 5.65 0.00
C CYS A 352 -12.54 4.67 0.74
N ARG A 353 -12.11 3.41 0.88
CA ARG A 353 -12.87 2.38 1.59
C ARG A 353 -12.96 2.67 3.09
N ILE A 354 -11.85 3.12 3.69
CA ILE A 354 -11.77 3.46 5.10
C ILE A 354 -12.71 4.63 5.43
N TRP A 355 -12.64 5.72 4.67
CA TRP A 355 -13.51 6.89 4.85
C TRP A 355 -14.97 6.55 4.70
N TRP A 356 -15.32 5.75 3.69
CA TRP A 356 -16.68 5.25 3.53
C TRP A 356 -17.17 4.48 4.75
N SER A 357 -16.34 3.58 5.28
CA SER A 357 -16.68 2.73 6.43
C SER A 357 -16.77 3.53 7.73
N ALA A 358 -16.01 4.62 7.85
CA ALA A 358 -16.07 5.56 8.98
C ALA A 358 -17.24 6.55 8.92
N GLY A 359 -18.11 6.45 7.89
CA GLY A 359 -19.30 7.29 7.79
C GLY A 359 -19.12 8.57 6.98
N HIS A 360 -17.92 8.86 6.44
CA HIS A 360 -17.71 10.00 5.55
C HIS A 360 -18.21 9.69 4.13
N ARG A 361 -19.54 9.65 3.96
CA ARG A 361 -20.17 9.21 2.70
C ARG A 361 -20.54 10.36 1.76
N ASP A 362 -20.55 11.58 2.26
CA ASP A 362 -20.92 12.76 1.51
C ASP A 362 -19.83 13.12 0.48
N ASN A 363 -20.23 13.20 -0.77
CA ASN A 363 -19.35 13.68 -1.82
C ASN A 363 -19.25 15.19 -1.73
N LYS A 364 -18.04 15.70 -1.50
CA LYS A 364 -17.75 17.14 -1.46
C LYS A 364 -17.23 17.69 -2.79
N TRP A 365 -17.26 16.88 -3.84
CA TRP A 365 -16.91 17.34 -5.16
C TRP A 365 -18.04 18.25 -5.71
N GLU A 366 -17.96 19.51 -5.35
CA GLU A 366 -18.75 20.58 -5.95
C GLU A 366 -17.83 21.29 -6.91
N GLY A 367 -17.77 20.88 -8.18
CA GLY A 367 -17.18 21.63 -9.27
C GLY A 367 -16.18 22.76 -8.93
N ARG A 368 -15.43 22.64 -7.86
CA ARG A 368 -14.47 23.66 -7.44
C ARG A 368 -13.44 23.79 -8.53
N LYS A 369 -13.52 24.90 -9.25
CA LYS A 369 -12.42 25.38 -10.06
C LYS A 369 -11.21 25.42 -9.12
N SER A 370 -10.20 24.62 -9.45
CA SER A 370 -8.89 24.69 -8.80
C SER A 370 -8.46 26.17 -8.81
N PRO A 371 -7.87 26.64 -7.70
CA PRO A 371 -7.26 27.96 -7.71
C PRO A 371 -6.13 28.02 -8.73
#